data_0f415519ce98f4c3ac769a3747863994
#
_entry.id   0f415519ce98f4c3ac769a3747863994
#
_cell.length_a   1.000
_cell.length_b   1.000
_cell.length_c   1.000
_cell.angle_alpha   90.00
_cell.angle_beta   90.00
_cell.angle_gamma   90.00
#
_symmetry.space_group_name_H-M   'P 1'
#
loop_
_entity.id
_entity.type
_entity.pdbx_description
1 polymer ?
#
loop_
_entity_poly.entity_id
_entity_poly.type
_entity_poly.pdbx_seq_one_letter_code
_entity_poly.pdbx_strand_id
1 'polypeptide(L)'
;MVYVLDTNIFRKLLDHFPKKGKAFEAVWKALDEGIANKTIVSVDECYNEMANHYSPDSENLKWIKCRKEMFLNPTNDESLILKELFKKTKMQESIHTKNILNNRPSADAYLVAKAKTLNATLVTSEIYKPHSAQLPNICEELNVNYISYDDFMEILSSQS
;
A
#
# COMPACT_ATOMS: atom_id res chain seq x y z
N MET A 1 6.10 -10.44 -10.97
CA MET A 1 5.98 -9.01 -10.59
C MET A 1 5.39 -8.90 -9.19
N VAL A 2 5.94 -8.00 -8.38
CA VAL A 2 5.47 -7.77 -7.01
C VAL A 2 4.68 -6.48 -6.95
N TYR A 3 3.57 -6.49 -6.21
CA TYR A 3 2.71 -5.32 -5.97
C TYR A 3 2.74 -4.97 -4.49
N VAL A 4 2.93 -3.68 -4.21
CA VAL A 4 2.87 -3.13 -2.85
C VAL A 4 1.57 -2.34 -2.73
N LEU A 5 0.70 -2.73 -1.80
CA LEU A 5 -0.64 -2.15 -1.68
C LEU A 5 -0.72 -1.11 -0.57
N ASP A 6 -1.28 0.04 -0.91
CA ASP A 6 -1.65 1.11 0.02
C ASP A 6 -2.85 0.69 0.89
N THR A 7 -2.98 1.26 2.07
CA THR A 7 -4.10 1.04 2.99
C THR A 7 -5.46 1.21 2.31
N ASN A 8 -5.62 2.23 1.49
CA ASN A 8 -6.90 2.51 0.82
C ASN A 8 -7.32 1.40 -0.15
N ILE A 9 -6.37 0.67 -0.72
CA ILE A 9 -6.67 -0.47 -1.59
C ILE A 9 -7.33 -1.59 -0.78
N PHE A 10 -6.77 -1.93 0.38
CA PHE A 10 -7.36 -2.92 1.28
C PHE A 10 -8.75 -2.48 1.74
N ARG A 11 -8.90 -1.22 2.12
CA ARG A 11 -10.18 -0.70 2.60
C ARG A 11 -11.26 -0.76 1.50
N LYS A 12 -10.92 -0.43 0.27
CA LYS A 12 -11.87 -0.57 -0.85
C LYS A 12 -12.29 -2.02 -1.05
N LEU A 13 -11.34 -2.95 -1.00
CA LEU A 13 -11.64 -4.37 -1.14
C LEU A 13 -12.51 -4.88 0.02
N LEU A 14 -12.09 -4.60 1.25
CA LEU A 14 -12.76 -5.13 2.45
C LEU A 14 -14.12 -4.51 2.70
N ASP A 15 -14.26 -3.20 2.44
CA ASP A 15 -15.50 -2.48 2.76
C ASP A 15 -16.55 -2.59 1.65
N HIS A 16 -16.13 -2.73 0.39
CA HIS A 16 -17.03 -2.58 -0.74
C HIS A 16 -17.07 -3.77 -1.70
N PHE A 17 -16.17 -4.74 -1.54
CA PHE A 17 -16.09 -5.86 -2.48
C PHE A 17 -16.48 -7.15 -1.80
N PRO A 18 -17.64 -7.75 -2.13
CA PRO A 18 -18.12 -8.94 -1.43
C PRO A 18 -17.19 -10.13 -1.57
N LYS A 19 -16.95 -10.85 -0.46
CA LYS A 19 -16.15 -12.08 -0.45
C LYS A 19 -16.96 -13.30 -0.91
N LYS A 20 -18.28 -13.21 -0.86
CA LYS A 20 -19.19 -14.28 -1.26
C LYS A 20 -19.78 -13.98 -2.63
N GLY A 21 -20.02 -15.04 -3.42
CA GLY A 21 -20.60 -14.93 -4.74
C GLY A 21 -19.59 -15.19 -5.85
N LYS A 22 -20.05 -15.90 -6.90
CA LYS A 22 -19.18 -16.34 -8.00
C LYS A 22 -18.52 -15.18 -8.74
N ALA A 23 -19.20 -14.04 -8.84
CA ALA A 23 -18.68 -12.89 -9.57
C ALA A 23 -17.38 -12.32 -8.96
N PHE A 24 -17.19 -12.50 -7.65
CA PHE A 24 -16.06 -11.92 -6.92
C PHE A 24 -15.03 -12.96 -6.47
N GLU A 25 -15.36 -14.24 -6.62
CA GLU A 25 -14.53 -15.35 -6.14
C GLU A 25 -13.14 -15.34 -6.79
N ALA A 26 -13.07 -15.08 -8.08
CA ALA A 26 -11.81 -15.05 -8.82
C ALA A 26 -10.86 -13.97 -8.29
N VAL A 27 -11.39 -12.79 -7.95
CA VAL A 27 -10.59 -11.68 -7.42
C VAL A 27 -10.02 -12.05 -6.05
N TRP A 28 -10.84 -12.55 -5.15
CA TRP A 28 -10.37 -12.94 -3.81
C TRP A 28 -9.38 -14.10 -3.86
N LYS A 29 -9.60 -15.06 -4.76
CA LYS A 29 -8.67 -16.17 -4.97
C LYS A 29 -7.32 -15.67 -5.48
N ALA A 30 -7.32 -14.81 -6.50
CA ALA A 30 -6.09 -14.22 -7.04
C ALA A 30 -5.34 -13.40 -5.99
N LEU A 31 -6.07 -12.65 -5.16
CA LEU A 31 -5.50 -11.89 -4.06
C LEU A 31 -4.82 -12.80 -3.05
N ASP A 32 -5.53 -13.85 -2.59
CA ASP A 32 -4.98 -14.80 -1.62
C ASP A 32 -3.78 -15.57 -2.18
N GLU A 33 -3.82 -15.97 -3.43
CA GLU A 33 -2.68 -16.61 -4.09
C GLU A 33 -1.47 -15.68 -4.17
N GLY A 34 -1.69 -14.41 -4.52
CA GLY A 34 -0.62 -13.41 -4.55
C GLY A 34 0.00 -13.16 -3.18
N ILE A 35 -0.82 -13.13 -2.14
CA ILE A 35 -0.35 -13.00 -0.75
C ILE A 35 0.48 -14.23 -0.35
N ALA A 36 -0.03 -15.42 -0.63
CA ALA A 36 0.68 -16.67 -0.32
C ALA A 36 2.01 -16.79 -1.06
N ASN A 37 2.07 -16.34 -2.30
CA ASN A 37 3.25 -16.39 -3.15
C ASN A 37 4.19 -15.20 -2.93
N LYS A 38 3.83 -14.27 -2.05
CA LYS A 38 4.61 -13.06 -1.75
C LYS A 38 4.76 -12.10 -2.95
N THR A 39 3.82 -12.16 -3.88
CA THR A 39 3.74 -11.21 -4.99
C THR A 39 2.82 -10.03 -4.68
N ILE A 40 2.05 -10.12 -3.60
CA ILE A 40 1.23 -9.03 -3.07
C ILE A 40 1.65 -8.82 -1.62
N VAL A 41 2.18 -7.64 -1.33
CA VAL A 41 2.69 -7.27 0.00
C VAL A 41 2.25 -5.86 0.37
N SER A 42 2.48 -5.48 1.61
CA SER A 42 2.29 -4.12 2.10
C SER A 42 3.33 -3.84 3.19
N VAL A 43 3.12 -2.82 3.99
CA VAL A 43 4.02 -2.43 5.07
C VAL A 43 3.29 -2.47 6.42
N ASP A 44 4.04 -2.64 7.50
CA ASP A 44 3.50 -2.74 8.85
C ASP A 44 2.71 -1.48 9.27
N GLU A 45 3.07 -0.30 8.78
CA GLU A 45 2.31 0.92 9.04
C GLU A 45 0.88 0.84 8.50
N CYS A 46 0.68 0.20 7.35
CA CYS A 46 -0.66 -0.04 6.81
C CYS A 46 -1.46 -1.00 7.70
N TYR A 47 -0.81 -2.03 8.24
CA TYR A 47 -1.44 -2.92 9.21
C TYR A 47 -1.93 -2.13 10.44
N ASN A 48 -1.09 -1.28 10.98
CA ASN A 48 -1.42 -0.47 12.15
C ASN A 48 -2.58 0.49 11.86
N GLU A 49 -2.58 1.13 10.71
CA GLU A 49 -3.68 2.00 10.30
C GLU A 49 -5.02 1.25 10.25
N MET A 50 -5.03 0.05 9.66
CA MET A 50 -6.24 -0.76 9.56
C MET A 50 -6.67 -1.33 10.91
N ALA A 51 -5.73 -1.75 11.74
CA ALA A 51 -6.01 -2.24 13.08
C ALA A 51 -6.66 -1.16 13.96
N ASN A 52 -6.29 0.10 13.73
CA ASN A 52 -6.90 1.24 14.43
C ASN A 52 -8.24 1.68 13.83
N HIS A 53 -8.48 1.34 12.56
CA HIS A 53 -9.71 1.73 11.86
C HIS A 53 -10.87 0.75 12.10
N TYR A 54 -10.60 -0.55 12.04
CA TYR A 54 -11.63 -1.57 12.21
C TYR A 54 -11.84 -1.93 13.67
N SER A 55 -13.09 -2.23 14.04
CA SER A 55 -13.36 -2.67 15.41
C SER A 55 -12.72 -4.04 15.67
N PRO A 56 -12.34 -4.32 16.94
CA PRO A 56 -11.64 -5.58 17.29
C PRO A 56 -12.37 -6.86 16.88
N ASP A 57 -13.71 -6.83 16.86
CA ASP A 57 -14.52 -8.01 16.55
C ASP A 57 -14.95 -8.09 15.09
N SER A 58 -14.51 -7.15 14.24
CA SER A 58 -14.92 -7.11 12.85
C SER A 58 -14.32 -8.26 12.04
N GLU A 59 -15.06 -8.74 11.05
CA GLU A 59 -14.57 -9.74 10.10
C GLU A 59 -13.40 -9.19 9.27
N ASN A 60 -13.42 -7.91 8.97
CA ASN A 60 -12.33 -7.26 8.23
C ASN A 60 -11.02 -7.29 8.99
N LEU A 61 -11.05 -7.02 10.31
CA LEU A 61 -9.84 -7.09 11.12
C LEU A 61 -9.33 -8.54 11.24
N LYS A 62 -10.23 -9.51 11.36
CA LYS A 62 -9.86 -10.93 11.37
C LYS A 62 -9.15 -11.34 10.09
N TRP A 63 -9.66 -10.87 8.95
CA TRP A 63 -9.04 -11.14 7.65
C TRP A 63 -7.61 -10.60 7.60
N ILE A 64 -7.39 -9.37 8.08
CA ILE A 64 -6.09 -8.72 8.13
C ILE A 64 -5.13 -9.47 9.05
N LYS A 65 -5.59 -9.84 10.26
CA LYS A 65 -4.78 -10.55 11.25
C LYS A 65 -4.31 -11.91 10.74
N CYS A 66 -5.15 -12.62 10.00
CA CYS A 66 -4.78 -13.90 9.39
C CYS A 66 -3.69 -13.76 8.32
N ARG A 67 -3.47 -12.55 7.82
CA ARG A 67 -2.53 -12.26 6.74
C ARG A 67 -1.44 -11.27 7.18
N LYS A 68 -1.17 -11.22 8.47
CA LYS A 68 -0.21 -10.27 9.05
C LYS A 68 1.18 -10.35 8.40
N GLU A 69 1.58 -11.53 7.96
CA GLU A 69 2.90 -11.76 7.36
C GLU A 69 3.15 -10.98 6.07
N MET A 70 2.10 -10.56 5.35
CA MET A 70 2.28 -9.77 4.14
C MET A 70 2.65 -8.31 4.44
N PHE A 71 2.46 -7.85 5.68
CA PHE A 71 2.77 -6.50 6.11
C PHE A 71 4.21 -6.45 6.60
N LEU A 72 5.12 -6.06 5.72
CA LEU A 72 6.55 -6.18 5.92
C LEU A 72 7.11 -5.04 6.78
N ASN A 73 8.10 -5.35 7.59
CA ASN A 73 8.80 -4.37 8.41
C ASN A 73 9.77 -3.52 7.56
N PRO A 74 10.09 -2.29 7.98
CA PRO A 74 11.10 -1.48 7.32
C PRO A 74 12.47 -2.15 7.34
N THR A 75 13.25 -1.92 6.28
CA THR A 75 14.64 -2.39 6.18
C THR A 75 15.62 -1.23 6.25
N ASN A 76 16.92 -1.54 6.44
CA ASN A 76 17.97 -0.53 6.42
C ASN A 76 18.07 0.17 5.07
N ASP A 77 17.90 -0.54 3.98
CA ASP A 77 17.92 0.03 2.63
C ASP A 77 16.79 1.05 2.45
N GLU A 78 15.61 0.74 2.97
CA GLU A 78 14.48 1.67 2.96
C GLU A 78 14.76 2.92 3.79
N SER A 79 15.41 2.77 4.93
CA SER A 79 15.79 3.90 5.77
C SER A 79 16.73 4.86 5.01
N LEU A 80 17.66 4.33 4.22
CA LEU A 80 18.55 5.14 3.40
C LEU A 80 17.78 5.88 2.29
N ILE A 81 16.82 5.23 1.66
CA ILE A 81 15.96 5.82 0.64
C ILE A 81 15.15 6.97 1.24
N LEU A 82 14.55 6.75 2.41
CA LEU A 82 13.77 7.78 3.11
C LEU A 82 14.63 8.97 3.50
N LYS A 83 15.86 8.71 3.94
CA LYS A 83 16.81 9.76 4.28
C LYS A 83 17.13 10.64 3.07
N GLU A 84 17.34 10.04 1.91
CA GLU A 84 17.55 10.78 0.66
C GLU A 84 16.29 11.56 0.25
N LEU A 85 15.12 10.97 0.40
CA LEU A 85 13.84 11.63 0.09
C LEU A 85 13.66 12.90 0.95
N PHE A 86 13.93 12.79 2.26
CA PHE A 86 13.80 13.92 3.18
C PHE A 86 14.80 15.05 2.92
N LYS A 87 15.88 14.82 2.21
CA LYS A 87 16.82 15.87 1.80
C LYS A 87 16.29 16.75 0.68
N LYS A 88 15.28 16.30 -0.05
CA LYS A 88 14.69 17.08 -1.15
C LYS A 88 13.70 18.08 -0.57
N THR A 89 14.00 19.37 -0.68
CA THR A 89 13.24 20.45 -0.03
C THR A 89 11.74 20.35 -0.22
N LYS A 90 11.29 20.14 -1.45
CA LYS A 90 9.87 20.08 -1.78
C LYS A 90 9.15 18.89 -1.11
N MET A 91 9.76 17.72 -1.16
CA MET A 91 9.20 16.51 -0.54
C MET A 91 9.31 16.57 0.96
N GLN A 92 10.41 17.11 1.48
CA GLN A 92 10.63 17.30 2.90
C GLN A 92 9.53 18.13 3.55
N GLU A 93 9.20 19.29 2.99
CA GLU A 93 8.15 20.16 3.52
C GLU A 93 6.79 19.47 3.56
N SER A 94 6.40 18.83 2.46
CA SER A 94 5.10 18.17 2.35
C SER A 94 4.96 16.99 3.30
N ILE A 95 5.99 16.15 3.40
CA ILE A 95 5.99 14.99 4.28
C ILE A 95 6.05 15.43 5.74
N HIS A 96 6.83 16.46 6.04
CA HIS A 96 6.92 17.03 7.39
C HIS A 96 5.56 17.53 7.86
N THR A 97 4.82 18.22 7.01
CA THR A 97 3.46 18.69 7.32
C THR A 97 2.54 17.51 7.62
N LYS A 98 2.57 16.44 6.80
CA LYS A 98 1.78 15.23 7.08
C LYS A 98 2.15 14.60 8.43
N ASN A 99 3.43 14.52 8.73
CA ASN A 99 3.91 13.92 10.00
C ASN A 99 3.48 14.74 11.23
N ILE A 100 3.52 16.05 11.14
CA ILE A 100 3.05 16.93 12.21
C ILE A 100 1.56 16.69 12.46
N LEU A 101 0.76 16.63 11.41
CA LEU A 101 -0.69 16.44 11.53
C LEU A 101 -1.04 15.08 12.12
N ASN A 102 -0.28 14.05 11.81
CA ASN A 102 -0.55 12.67 12.24
C ASN A 102 0.26 12.24 13.47
N ASN A 103 1.17 13.07 13.93
CA ASN A 103 2.08 12.80 15.05
C ASN A 103 2.85 11.46 14.89
N ARG A 104 3.16 11.08 13.66
CA ARG A 104 3.92 9.86 13.32
C ARG A 104 4.37 9.89 11.87
N PRO A 105 5.39 9.09 11.48
CA PRO A 105 5.79 8.97 10.08
C PRO A 105 4.62 8.51 9.21
N SER A 106 4.51 9.07 8.02
CA SER A 106 3.48 8.69 7.07
C SER A 106 3.78 7.31 6.48
N ALA A 107 2.75 6.46 6.38
CA ALA A 107 2.87 5.17 5.70
C ALA A 107 3.26 5.33 4.23
N ASP A 108 2.90 6.45 3.61
CA ASP A 108 3.16 6.75 2.19
C ASP A 108 4.65 6.63 1.84
N ALA A 109 5.51 7.22 2.65
CA ALA A 109 6.95 7.17 2.40
C ALA A 109 7.50 5.75 2.50
N TYR A 110 7.04 4.99 3.48
CA TYR A 110 7.46 3.59 3.65
C TYR A 110 6.99 2.69 2.51
N LEU A 111 5.78 2.93 2.00
CA LEU A 111 5.25 2.19 0.85
C LEU A 111 6.10 2.36 -0.40
N VAL A 112 6.48 3.60 -0.71
CA VAL A 112 7.31 3.88 -1.88
C VAL A 112 8.72 3.31 -1.71
N ALA A 113 9.30 3.45 -0.52
CA ALA A 113 10.62 2.88 -0.22
C ALA A 113 10.62 1.36 -0.36
N LYS A 114 9.56 0.69 0.15
CA LYS A 114 9.40 -0.76 0.00
C LYS A 114 9.30 -1.17 -1.46
N ALA A 115 8.48 -0.48 -2.24
CA ALA A 115 8.33 -0.76 -3.66
C ALA A 115 9.66 -0.59 -4.41
N LYS A 116 10.45 0.43 -4.05
CA LYS A 116 11.76 0.64 -4.65
C LYS A 116 12.73 -0.49 -4.33
N THR A 117 12.84 -0.90 -3.07
CA THR A 117 13.78 -1.97 -2.67
C THR A 117 13.39 -3.33 -3.25
N LEU A 118 12.11 -3.61 -3.42
CA LEU A 118 11.62 -4.85 -4.00
C LEU A 118 11.52 -4.81 -5.53
N ASN A 119 11.83 -3.67 -6.14
CA ASN A 119 11.59 -3.45 -7.57
C ASN A 119 10.13 -3.77 -7.94
N ALA A 120 9.22 -3.32 -7.11
CA ALA A 120 7.79 -3.62 -7.18
C ALA A 120 6.99 -2.45 -7.75
N THR A 121 5.72 -2.71 -8.08
CA THR A 121 4.76 -1.71 -8.51
C THR A 121 3.86 -1.34 -7.33
N LEU A 122 3.74 -0.05 -7.04
CA LEU A 122 2.83 0.43 -6.00
C LEU A 122 1.41 0.51 -6.53
N VAL A 123 0.45 0.05 -5.73
CA VAL A 123 -0.98 0.16 -6.06
C VAL A 123 -1.60 1.21 -5.15
N THR A 124 -2.15 2.27 -5.72
CA THR A 124 -2.73 3.39 -4.98
C THR A 124 -3.99 3.91 -5.65
N SER A 125 -4.91 4.45 -4.85
CA SER A 125 -6.07 5.17 -5.37
C SER A 125 -5.84 6.69 -5.42
N GLU A 126 -4.68 7.15 -4.98
CA GLU A 126 -4.32 8.56 -5.10
C GLU A 126 -3.93 8.91 -6.54
N ILE A 127 -4.08 10.19 -6.91
CA ILE A 127 -3.82 10.69 -8.24
C ILE A 127 -2.65 11.67 -8.19
N TYR A 128 -1.78 11.63 -9.21
CA TYR A 128 -0.71 12.61 -9.34
C TYR A 128 -1.28 14.04 -9.37
N LYS A 129 -0.70 14.91 -8.57
CA LYS A 129 -1.05 16.34 -8.53
C LYS A 129 0.24 17.16 -8.51
N PRO A 130 0.43 18.13 -9.42
CA PRO A 130 1.63 18.95 -9.40
C PRO A 130 1.86 19.60 -8.03
N HIS A 131 3.11 19.65 -7.60
CA HIS A 131 3.54 20.26 -6.34
C HIS A 131 2.92 19.66 -5.08
N SER A 132 2.61 18.37 -5.12
CA SER A 132 2.01 17.63 -4.00
C SER A 132 2.93 16.50 -3.54
N ALA A 133 2.69 16.00 -2.31
CA ALA A 133 3.32 14.80 -1.77
C ALA A 133 2.38 13.59 -1.78
N GLN A 134 1.47 13.52 -2.74
CA GLN A 134 0.67 12.33 -2.97
C GLN A 134 1.56 11.14 -3.33
N LEU A 135 1.08 9.91 -3.11
CA LEU A 135 1.86 8.70 -3.43
C LEU A 135 2.41 8.69 -4.87
N PRO A 136 1.61 9.00 -5.92
CA PRO A 136 2.16 9.05 -7.26
C PRO A 136 3.30 10.04 -7.44
N ASN A 137 3.24 11.18 -6.75
CA ASN A 137 4.30 12.20 -6.80
C ASN A 137 5.61 11.67 -6.23
N ILE A 138 5.54 10.97 -5.10
CA ILE A 138 6.72 10.36 -4.46
C ILE A 138 7.27 9.24 -5.36
N CYS A 139 6.39 8.45 -5.96
CA CYS A 139 6.79 7.38 -6.89
C CYS A 139 7.57 7.94 -8.08
N GLU A 140 7.09 9.02 -8.68
CA GLU A 140 7.78 9.65 -9.81
C GLU A 140 9.15 10.20 -9.39
N GLU A 141 9.23 10.81 -8.21
CA GLU A 141 10.49 11.32 -7.67
C GLU A 141 11.53 10.20 -7.46
N LEU A 142 11.10 9.03 -7.04
CA LEU A 142 11.97 7.88 -6.75
C LEU A 142 12.05 6.86 -7.91
N ASN A 143 11.42 7.14 -9.05
CA ASN A 143 11.36 6.24 -10.20
C ASN A 143 10.74 4.88 -9.83
N VAL A 144 9.64 4.89 -9.10
CA VAL A 144 8.87 3.71 -8.73
C VAL A 144 7.62 3.64 -9.60
N ASN A 145 7.36 2.50 -10.21
CA ASN A 145 6.14 2.28 -10.98
C ASN A 145 4.92 2.23 -10.06
N TYR A 146 3.81 2.81 -10.52
CA TYR A 146 2.55 2.75 -9.76
C TYR A 146 1.38 2.55 -10.71
N ILE A 147 0.33 1.90 -10.20
CA ILE A 147 -0.92 1.67 -10.92
C ILE A 147 -2.11 2.03 -10.05
N SER A 148 -3.27 2.23 -10.68
CA SER A 148 -4.50 2.54 -9.99
C SER A 148 -5.15 1.29 -9.39
N TYR A 149 -6.13 1.51 -8.51
CA TYR A 149 -6.99 0.45 -8.01
C TYR A 149 -7.70 -0.29 -9.16
N ASP A 150 -8.23 0.44 -10.14
CA ASP A 150 -8.94 -0.17 -11.25
C ASP A 150 -8.04 -1.07 -12.10
N ASP A 151 -6.82 -0.63 -12.38
CA ASP A 151 -5.85 -1.44 -13.12
C ASP A 151 -5.48 -2.70 -12.33
N PHE A 152 -5.32 -2.60 -11.03
CA PHE A 152 -5.01 -3.72 -10.17
C PHE A 152 -6.17 -4.73 -10.15
N MET A 153 -7.40 -4.26 -10.04
CA MET A 153 -8.59 -5.12 -10.08
C MET A 153 -8.71 -5.86 -11.41
N GLU A 154 -8.37 -5.21 -12.50
CA GLU A 154 -8.35 -5.85 -13.81
C GLU A 154 -7.31 -6.97 -13.87
N ILE A 155 -6.12 -6.73 -13.32
CA ILE A 155 -5.06 -7.75 -13.22
C ILE A 155 -5.54 -8.96 -12.39
N LEU A 156 -6.15 -8.73 -11.23
CA LEU A 156 -6.67 -9.82 -10.40
C LEU A 156 -7.76 -10.61 -11.12
N SER A 157 -8.65 -9.93 -11.83
CA SER A 157 -9.77 -10.57 -12.55
C SER A 157 -9.28 -11.42 -13.72
N SER A 158 -8.18 -11.06 -14.35
CA SER A 158 -7.64 -11.77 -15.52
C SER A 158 -6.84 -13.01 -15.19
N GLN A 159 -6.56 -13.26 -13.90
CA GLN A 159 -5.78 -14.41 -13.43
C GLN A 159 -6.61 -15.66 -13.16
N SER A 160 -7.89 -15.62 -13.48
CA SER A 160 -8.80 -16.75 -13.25
C SER A 160 -8.62 -17.82 -14.33
#